data_acef7bc5d038823004a8d3df2eb16729
#
_entry.id   acef7bc5d038823004a8d3df2eb16729
#
_cell.length_a   1.000
_cell.length_b   1.000
_cell.length_c   1.000
_cell.angle_alpha   90.00
_cell.angle_beta   90.00
_cell.angle_gamma   90.00
#
_symmetry.space_group_name_H-M   'P 1'
#
loop_
_entity.id
_entity.type
_entity.pdbx_description
1 polymer ?
#
loop_
_entity_poly.entity_id
_entity_poly.type
_entity_poly.pdbx_seq_one_letter_code
_entity_poly.pdbx_strand_id
1 'polypeptide(L)'
;MSKNEKKIWITGASSGIGKAVAEKFAKEGWQVAISARRKEILDDMAKNPNIFSYPLDVVDEDNCKNTFLKIITEFKEIDLCIFCSGTYDPKKEKEINIKQSKFVMDVNYFGVLNCVKAVEKYFKERKGGHISIVSSIAGYRGLPNSS
;
A
#
# COMPACT_ATOMS: atom_id res chain seq x y z
N MET A 1 -13.22 -28.71 8.11
CA MET A 1 -13.58 -27.46 7.39
C MET A 1 -12.35 -26.58 7.36
N SER A 2 -11.71 -26.41 6.22
CA SER A 2 -10.59 -25.48 6.05
C SER A 2 -11.11 -24.08 6.38
N LYS A 3 -10.56 -23.43 7.42
CA LYS A 3 -10.78 -22.01 7.67
C LYS A 3 -10.32 -21.29 6.40
N ASN A 4 -11.25 -20.65 5.69
CA ASN A 4 -10.89 -19.81 4.54
C ASN A 4 -9.94 -18.72 5.06
N GLU A 5 -8.64 -18.87 4.79
CA GLU A 5 -7.62 -17.93 5.26
C GLU A 5 -7.88 -16.60 4.59
N LYS A 6 -8.11 -15.56 5.38
CA LYS A 6 -8.33 -14.21 4.88
C LYS A 6 -7.07 -13.65 4.25
N LYS A 7 -7.22 -12.85 3.21
CA LYS A 7 -6.12 -12.37 2.37
C LYS A 7 -6.15 -10.87 2.22
N ILE A 8 -4.99 -10.26 2.36
CA ILE A 8 -4.85 -8.81 2.36
C ILE A 8 -3.69 -8.36 1.47
N TRP A 9 -3.87 -7.24 0.77
CA TRP A 9 -2.80 -6.53 0.08
C TRP A 9 -2.53 -5.19 0.75
N ILE A 10 -1.26 -4.91 1.09
CA ILE A 10 -0.83 -3.70 1.78
C ILE A 10 0.27 -3.01 0.98
N THR A 11 0.06 -1.76 0.58
CA THR A 11 1.10 -0.91 -0.01
C THR A 11 1.80 -0.05 1.03
N GLY A 12 3.03 0.42 0.74
CA GLY A 12 3.82 1.19 1.72
C GLY A 12 4.32 0.33 2.90
N ALA A 13 4.40 -0.99 2.71
CA ALA A 13 4.65 -1.95 3.79
C ALA A 13 6.12 -2.06 4.24
N SER A 14 7.06 -1.32 3.64
CA SER A 14 8.49 -1.43 4.01
C SER A 14 8.89 -0.66 5.28
N SER A 15 7.98 0.13 5.89
CA SER A 15 8.25 0.88 7.12
C SER A 15 6.96 1.40 7.77
N GLY A 16 7.09 1.96 8.98
CA GLY A 16 6.03 2.68 9.67
C GLY A 16 4.72 1.90 9.83
N ILE A 17 3.60 2.55 9.56
CA ILE A 17 2.25 1.98 9.73
C ILE A 17 2.06 0.75 8.85
N GLY A 18 2.42 0.82 7.56
CA GLY A 18 2.24 -0.29 6.63
C GLY A 18 2.98 -1.56 7.06
N LYS A 19 4.23 -1.43 7.55
CA LYS A 19 5.00 -2.55 8.10
C LYS A 19 4.33 -3.16 9.34
N ALA A 20 3.99 -2.33 10.32
CA ALA A 20 3.37 -2.78 11.55
C ALA A 20 2.02 -3.48 11.32
N VAL A 21 1.22 -2.94 10.39
CA VAL A 21 -0.06 -3.55 9.98
C VAL A 21 0.16 -4.90 9.32
N ALA A 22 1.13 -5.02 8.39
CA ALA A 22 1.44 -6.28 7.73
C ALA A 22 1.86 -7.37 8.72
N GLU A 23 2.76 -7.04 9.65
CA GLU A 23 3.19 -7.96 10.72
C GLU A 23 2.04 -8.38 11.63
N LYS A 24 1.14 -7.45 11.96
CA LYS A 24 -0.03 -7.74 12.80
C LYS A 24 -0.99 -8.71 12.12
N PHE A 25 -1.35 -8.47 10.85
CA PHE A 25 -2.25 -9.36 10.11
C PHE A 25 -1.62 -10.75 9.90
N ALA A 26 -0.32 -10.82 9.59
CA ALA A 26 0.38 -12.10 9.46
C ALA A 26 0.37 -12.90 10.77
N LYS A 27 0.55 -12.23 11.92
CA LYS A 27 0.46 -12.86 13.25
C LYS A 27 -0.95 -13.39 13.55
N GLU A 28 -1.97 -12.78 12.99
CA GLU A 28 -3.38 -13.24 13.11
C GLU A 28 -3.75 -14.32 12.10
N GLY A 29 -2.80 -14.82 11.32
CA GLY A 29 -2.99 -15.92 10.38
C GLY A 29 -3.57 -15.51 9.02
N TRP A 30 -3.51 -14.23 8.66
CA TRP A 30 -3.84 -13.78 7.31
C TRP A 30 -2.69 -14.05 6.36
N GLN A 31 -3.00 -14.34 5.09
CA GLN A 31 -2.03 -14.24 4.01
C GLN A 31 -1.89 -12.78 3.58
N VAL A 32 -0.67 -12.26 3.66
CA VAL A 32 -0.39 -10.83 3.52
C VAL A 32 0.51 -10.57 2.31
N ALA A 33 -0.04 -10.05 1.23
CA ALA A 33 0.72 -9.49 0.13
C ALA A 33 1.23 -8.10 0.52
N ILE A 34 2.54 -7.86 0.46
CA ILE A 34 3.15 -6.58 0.81
C ILE A 34 3.84 -5.94 -0.40
N SER A 35 3.65 -4.63 -0.54
CA SER A 35 4.25 -3.86 -1.63
C SER A 35 4.91 -2.58 -1.17
N ALA A 36 6.08 -2.32 -1.69
CA ALA A 36 6.84 -1.07 -1.58
C ALA A 36 8.00 -1.08 -2.59
N ARG A 37 8.73 0.04 -2.73
CA ARG A 37 9.90 0.14 -3.62
C ARG A 37 11.12 -0.63 -3.13
N ARG A 38 11.31 -0.71 -1.80
CA ARG A 38 12.50 -1.32 -1.16
C ARG A 38 12.36 -2.84 -1.09
N LYS A 39 12.76 -3.50 -2.16
CA LYS A 39 12.64 -4.96 -2.32
C LYS A 39 13.31 -5.73 -1.19
N GLU A 40 14.50 -5.34 -0.79
CA GLU A 40 15.30 -6.04 0.23
C GLU A 40 14.58 -6.11 1.58
N ILE A 41 13.86 -5.04 1.93
CA ILE A 41 13.05 -5.00 3.17
C ILE A 41 11.84 -5.91 3.06
N LEU A 42 11.17 -5.91 1.90
CA LEU A 42 10.03 -6.78 1.67
C LEU A 42 10.44 -8.25 1.70
N ASP A 43 11.57 -8.60 1.09
CA ASP A 43 12.10 -9.97 1.07
C ASP A 43 12.51 -10.44 2.48
N ASP A 44 13.03 -9.54 3.32
CA ASP A 44 13.31 -9.86 4.72
C ASP A 44 12.01 -10.12 5.51
N MET A 45 10.98 -9.31 5.31
CA MET A 45 9.67 -9.53 5.91
C MET A 45 9.01 -10.84 5.43
N ALA A 46 9.22 -11.21 4.17
CA ALA A 46 8.70 -12.43 3.56
C ALA A 46 9.37 -13.73 4.04
N LYS A 47 10.34 -13.66 4.97
CA LYS A 47 10.78 -14.82 5.76
C LYS A 47 9.66 -15.34 6.67
N ASN A 48 8.68 -14.51 7.01
CA ASN A 48 7.44 -14.96 7.65
C ASN A 48 6.59 -15.70 6.61
N PRO A 49 6.15 -16.96 6.87
CA PRO A 49 5.43 -17.78 5.89
C PRO A 49 4.08 -17.20 5.47
N ASN A 50 3.53 -16.26 6.22
CA ASN A 50 2.27 -15.61 5.91
C ASN A 50 2.45 -14.27 5.14
N ILE A 51 3.69 -13.86 4.84
CA ILE A 51 3.98 -12.60 4.15
C ILE A 51 4.62 -12.87 2.79
N PHE A 52 4.12 -12.20 1.76
CA PHE A 52 4.53 -12.39 0.36
C PHE A 52 4.95 -11.06 -0.25
N SER A 53 6.16 -11.01 -0.82
CA SER A 53 6.80 -9.81 -1.35
C SER A 53 6.41 -9.53 -2.80
N TYR A 54 5.86 -8.34 -3.06
CA TYR A 54 5.51 -7.82 -4.38
C TYR A 54 6.05 -6.40 -4.55
N PRO A 55 7.30 -6.23 -4.98
CA PRO A 55 7.90 -4.90 -5.18
C PRO A 55 7.06 -4.06 -6.14
N LEU A 56 6.82 -2.79 -5.75
CA LEU A 56 5.93 -1.89 -6.47
C LEU A 56 6.35 -0.43 -6.25
N ASP A 57 6.39 0.36 -7.32
CA ASP A 57 6.30 1.81 -7.25
C ASP A 57 4.87 2.25 -7.59
N VAL A 58 4.18 2.85 -6.62
CA VAL A 58 2.78 3.24 -6.78
C VAL A 58 2.55 4.38 -7.78
N VAL A 59 3.59 5.14 -8.13
CA VAL A 59 3.45 6.20 -9.15
C VAL A 59 3.36 5.63 -10.57
N ASP A 60 3.73 4.38 -10.77
CA ASP A 60 3.60 3.65 -12.04
C ASP A 60 2.26 2.91 -12.06
N GLU A 61 1.31 3.41 -12.86
CA GLU A 61 -0.04 2.86 -13.00
C GLU A 61 -0.03 1.42 -13.53
N ASP A 62 0.79 1.14 -14.56
CA ASP A 62 0.88 -0.20 -15.14
C ASP A 62 1.52 -1.19 -14.16
N ASN A 63 2.50 -0.74 -13.40
CA ASN A 63 3.11 -1.55 -12.33
C ASN A 63 2.08 -1.90 -11.25
N CYS A 64 1.22 -0.95 -10.83
CA CYS A 64 0.13 -1.20 -9.88
C CYS A 64 -0.82 -2.29 -10.40
N LYS A 65 -1.28 -2.16 -11.65
CA LYS A 65 -2.18 -3.10 -12.30
C LYS A 65 -1.55 -4.50 -12.41
N ASN A 66 -0.32 -4.59 -12.91
CA ASN A 66 0.37 -5.87 -13.12
C ASN A 66 0.68 -6.56 -11.78
N THR A 67 1.06 -5.79 -10.76
CA THR A 67 1.28 -6.31 -9.40
C THR A 67 -0.01 -6.90 -8.83
N PHE A 68 -1.14 -6.19 -8.95
CA PHE A 68 -2.41 -6.73 -8.47
C PHE A 68 -2.84 -7.99 -9.23
N LEU A 69 -2.68 -8.02 -10.55
CA LEU A 69 -2.97 -9.22 -11.36
C LEU A 69 -2.12 -10.42 -10.91
N LYS A 70 -0.84 -10.21 -10.61
CA LYS A 70 0.04 -11.25 -10.06
C LYS A 70 -0.48 -11.74 -8.70
N ILE A 71 -0.81 -10.83 -7.78
CA ILE A 71 -1.36 -11.18 -6.46
C ILE A 71 -2.63 -12.02 -6.61
N ILE A 72 -3.60 -11.61 -7.44
CA ILE A 72 -4.84 -12.35 -7.66
C ILE A 72 -4.59 -13.73 -8.28
N THR A 73 -3.62 -13.84 -9.18
CA THR A 73 -3.25 -15.12 -9.78
C THR A 73 -2.72 -16.11 -8.73
N GLU A 74 -1.92 -15.62 -7.79
CA GLU A 74 -1.31 -16.46 -6.74
C GLU A 74 -2.27 -16.70 -5.57
N PHE A 75 -2.93 -15.66 -5.08
CA PHE A 75 -3.82 -15.71 -3.91
C PHE A 75 -5.22 -16.21 -4.22
N LYS A 76 -5.65 -16.15 -5.49
CA LYS A 76 -7.01 -16.46 -6.00
C LYS A 76 -8.07 -15.43 -5.56
N GLU A 77 -7.93 -14.84 -4.40
CA GLU A 77 -8.83 -13.82 -3.87
C GLU A 77 -8.09 -12.85 -2.95
N ILE A 78 -8.66 -11.66 -2.77
CA ILE A 78 -8.25 -10.66 -1.78
C ILE A 78 -9.50 -10.12 -1.09
N ASP A 79 -9.50 -10.09 0.24
CA ASP A 79 -10.62 -9.62 1.06
C ASP A 79 -10.49 -8.16 1.46
N LEU A 80 -9.24 -7.69 1.61
CA LEU A 80 -8.93 -6.36 2.11
C LEU A 80 -7.71 -5.79 1.37
N CYS A 81 -7.79 -4.53 0.96
CA CYS A 81 -6.64 -3.75 0.54
C CYS A 81 -6.42 -2.59 1.50
N ILE A 82 -5.18 -2.37 1.94
CA ILE A 82 -4.80 -1.22 2.76
C ILE A 82 -3.70 -0.44 2.04
N PHE A 83 -4.00 0.79 1.65
CA PHE A 83 -3.06 1.65 0.95
C PHE A 83 -2.42 2.64 1.93
N CYS A 84 -1.16 2.35 2.30
CA CYS A 84 -0.35 3.11 3.25
C CYS A 84 0.83 3.83 2.57
N SER A 85 0.94 3.79 1.24
CA SER A 85 2.01 4.47 0.54
C SER A 85 1.92 5.97 0.76
N GLY A 86 3.04 6.57 1.17
CA GLY A 86 3.12 8.00 1.39
C GLY A 86 4.57 8.44 1.58
N THR A 87 4.82 9.71 1.29
CA THR A 87 6.11 10.35 1.50
C THR A 87 5.91 11.73 2.11
N TYR A 88 6.81 12.10 3.00
CA TYR A 88 6.90 13.42 3.60
C TYR A 88 8.32 13.64 4.11
N ASP A 89 8.89 14.80 3.84
CA ASP A 89 10.21 15.18 4.34
C ASP A 89 10.18 16.59 4.96
N PRO A 90 10.00 16.70 6.30
CA PRO A 90 9.86 17.99 6.98
C PRO A 90 11.15 18.81 7.01
N LYS A 91 12.30 18.24 6.65
CA LYS A 91 13.60 18.91 6.77
C LYS A 91 14.01 19.69 5.52
N LYS A 92 13.32 19.47 4.41
CA LYS A 92 13.81 19.96 3.11
C LYS A 92 13.36 21.35 2.71
N GLU A 93 12.34 21.94 3.33
CA GLU A 93 11.77 23.14 2.74
C GLU A 93 11.36 24.23 3.74
N LYS A 94 12.13 25.32 3.73
CA LYS A 94 11.66 26.62 4.24
C LYS A 94 10.90 27.42 3.16
N GLU A 95 10.94 26.98 1.91
CA GLU A 95 10.35 27.64 0.75
C GLU A 95 9.59 26.63 -0.11
N ILE A 96 8.59 27.09 -0.85
CA ILE A 96 7.80 26.26 -1.76
C ILE A 96 8.68 25.72 -2.89
N ASN A 97 8.79 24.40 -2.99
CA ASN A 97 9.51 23.72 -4.05
C ASN A 97 8.53 22.92 -4.92
N ILE A 98 8.24 23.44 -6.11
CA ILE A 98 7.26 22.85 -7.03
C ILE A 98 7.61 21.40 -7.41
N LYS A 99 8.90 21.09 -7.59
CA LYS A 99 9.33 19.73 -7.93
C LYS A 99 9.02 18.75 -6.80
N GLN A 100 9.31 19.14 -5.55
CA GLN A 100 9.03 18.35 -4.38
C GLN A 100 7.51 18.19 -4.16
N SER A 101 6.76 19.30 -4.30
CA SER A 101 5.30 19.26 -4.18
C SER A 101 4.66 18.32 -5.19
N LYS A 102 5.12 18.33 -6.46
CA LYS A 102 4.68 17.36 -7.48
C LYS A 102 4.99 15.93 -7.06
N PHE A 103 6.22 15.66 -6.61
CA PHE A 103 6.60 14.31 -6.16
C PHE A 103 5.75 13.82 -4.99
N VAL A 104 5.45 14.69 -4.01
CA VAL A 104 4.55 14.36 -2.89
C VAL A 104 3.15 14.03 -3.39
N MET A 105 2.61 14.83 -4.32
CA MET A 105 1.30 14.55 -4.93
C MET A 105 1.30 13.25 -5.74
N ASP A 106 2.35 13.00 -6.51
CA ASP A 106 2.48 11.77 -7.31
C ASP A 106 2.44 10.53 -6.41
N VAL A 107 3.10 10.54 -5.26
CA VAL A 107 3.12 9.40 -4.34
C VAL A 107 1.84 9.34 -3.49
N ASN A 108 1.48 10.45 -2.82
CA ASN A 108 0.46 10.44 -1.76
C ASN A 108 -0.97 10.49 -2.30
N TYR A 109 -1.16 11.00 -3.51
CA TYR A 109 -2.48 11.12 -4.13
C TYR A 109 -2.61 10.23 -5.37
N PHE A 110 -1.85 10.48 -6.42
CA PHE A 110 -1.96 9.70 -7.65
C PHE A 110 -1.54 8.24 -7.46
N GLY A 111 -0.51 7.96 -6.66
CA GLY A 111 -0.10 6.60 -6.34
C GLY A 111 -1.17 5.80 -5.60
N VAL A 112 -1.92 6.44 -4.71
CA VAL A 112 -3.08 5.80 -4.06
C VAL A 112 -4.21 5.56 -5.06
N LEU A 113 -4.50 6.52 -5.96
CA LEU A 113 -5.50 6.34 -7.00
C LEU A 113 -5.14 5.22 -7.96
N ASN A 114 -3.86 5.07 -8.35
CA ASN A 114 -3.39 3.96 -9.17
C ASN A 114 -3.67 2.61 -8.51
N CYS A 115 -3.42 2.50 -7.20
CA CYS A 115 -3.74 1.29 -6.43
C CYS A 115 -5.25 1.03 -6.38
N VAL A 116 -6.07 2.06 -6.12
CA VAL A 116 -7.54 1.94 -6.13
C VAL A 116 -8.04 1.49 -7.50
N LYS A 117 -7.55 2.10 -8.58
CA LYS A 117 -7.90 1.76 -9.95
C LYS A 117 -7.56 0.31 -10.29
N ALA A 118 -6.42 -0.19 -9.81
CA ALA A 118 -6.01 -1.57 -10.03
C ALA A 118 -6.98 -2.60 -9.44
N VAL A 119 -7.63 -2.28 -8.31
CA VAL A 119 -8.51 -3.23 -7.57
C VAL A 119 -10.00 -2.98 -7.77
N GLU A 120 -10.39 -1.79 -8.23
CA GLU A 120 -11.80 -1.34 -8.28
C GLU A 120 -12.70 -2.31 -9.03
N LYS A 121 -12.31 -2.71 -10.24
CA LYS A 121 -13.10 -3.64 -11.07
C LYS A 121 -13.28 -4.98 -10.36
N TYR A 122 -12.21 -5.53 -9.79
CA TYR A 122 -12.24 -6.80 -9.07
C TYR A 122 -13.24 -6.79 -7.91
N PHE A 123 -13.22 -5.77 -7.05
CA PHE A 123 -14.14 -5.69 -5.92
C PHE A 123 -15.59 -5.43 -6.35
N LYS A 124 -15.81 -4.66 -7.42
CA LYS A 124 -17.15 -4.46 -7.99
C LYS A 124 -17.75 -5.76 -8.52
N GLU A 125 -16.98 -6.54 -9.27
CA GLU A 125 -17.41 -7.82 -9.83
C GLU A 125 -17.65 -8.88 -8.74
N ARG A 126 -16.75 -8.93 -7.73
CA ARG A 126 -16.88 -9.83 -6.59
C ARG A 126 -18.07 -9.47 -5.67
N LYS A 127 -18.57 -8.24 -5.73
CA LYS A 127 -19.61 -7.70 -4.83
C LYS A 127 -19.26 -7.82 -3.34
N GLY A 128 -17.99 -7.72 -3.00
CA GLY A 128 -17.49 -7.86 -1.62
C GLY A 128 -16.01 -7.56 -1.51
N GLY A 129 -15.58 -7.29 -0.28
CA GLY A 129 -14.23 -6.89 0.07
C GLY A 129 -14.19 -5.47 0.64
N HIS A 130 -13.00 -5.01 0.99
CA HIS A 130 -12.82 -3.71 1.63
C HIS A 130 -11.56 -3.01 1.11
N ILE A 131 -11.65 -1.70 0.87
CA ILE A 131 -10.51 -0.84 0.58
C ILE A 131 -10.38 0.16 1.71
N SER A 132 -9.21 0.20 2.35
CA SER A 132 -8.84 1.16 3.38
C SER A 132 -7.70 2.03 2.90
N ILE A 133 -7.78 3.33 3.10
CA ILE A 133 -6.74 4.29 2.73
C ILE A 133 -6.25 4.98 4.00
N VAL A 134 -4.94 4.89 4.24
CA VAL A 134 -4.32 5.61 5.36
C VAL A 134 -4.10 7.05 4.95
N SER A 135 -4.84 7.96 5.60
CA SER A 135 -4.76 9.39 5.40
C SER A 135 -4.07 10.09 6.60
N SER A 136 -4.08 11.40 6.63
CA SER A 136 -3.51 12.21 7.69
C SER A 136 -4.44 13.33 8.11
N ILE A 137 -4.37 13.74 9.36
CA ILE A 137 -5.03 14.96 9.86
C ILE A 137 -4.48 16.22 9.15
N ALA A 138 -3.29 16.15 8.57
CA ALA A 138 -2.71 17.23 7.77
C ALA A 138 -3.54 17.56 6.51
N GLY A 139 -4.41 16.65 6.07
CA GLY A 139 -5.38 16.90 5.00
C GLY A 139 -6.55 17.79 5.42
N TYR A 140 -6.78 17.95 6.71
CA TYR A 140 -7.84 18.83 7.27
C TYR A 140 -7.29 20.13 7.87
N ARG A 141 -6.07 20.10 8.34
CA ARG A 141 -5.43 21.25 9.01
C ARG A 141 -3.94 21.25 8.75
N GLY A 142 -3.40 22.40 8.34
CA GLY A 142 -1.95 22.58 8.22
C GLY A 142 -1.23 22.27 9.55
N LEU A 143 -0.12 21.58 9.46
CA LEU A 143 0.73 21.30 10.61
C LEU A 143 1.82 22.38 10.73
N PRO A 144 2.25 22.77 11.95
CA PRO A 144 3.40 23.68 12.12
C PRO A 144 4.63 23.16 11.37
N ASN A 145 5.32 24.04 10.68
CA ASN A 145 6.53 23.73 9.88
C ASN A 145 6.30 22.78 8.69
N SER A 146 5.05 22.67 8.21
CA SER A 146 4.72 21.98 6.98
C SER A 146 4.23 22.99 5.96
N SER A 147 4.98 23.23 4.94
CA SER A 147 4.56 24.03 3.77
C SER A 147 3.96 23.14 2.69
#